data_635078d2fe2b081c0a78e0bc9be72e8a
#
_entry.id   635078d2fe2b081c0a78e0bc9be72e8a
#
_cell.length_a   1.000
_cell.length_b   1.000
_cell.length_c   1.000
_cell.angle_alpha   90.00
_cell.angle_beta   90.00
_cell.angle_gamma   90.00
#
_symmetry.space_group_name_H-M   'P 1'
#
loop_
_entity.id
_entity.type
_entity.pdbx_description
1 polymer ?
#
loop_
_entity_poly.entity_id
_entity_poly.type
_entity_poly.pdbx_seq_one_letter_code
_entity_poly.pdbx_strand_id
1 'polypeptide(L)'
;MSLNGKHALITGGSRGIGRGIALKLAESGVKVAVHYYQNEAAAKDTLAEVRKRGSDGMLVQADVLRPAEITNMFRKVQSDFGTIDIFVSNARPEIPEFFQGPLDITLAQWDAAFDSQAKAFLVGVREAIPLLADGGRVFAITYAEGSRTGGLQPWVGMGSAKAALESLVRYFAVALAKRGITVNAISPGWTEDSVLNTLPTEAQELIRNWHERGWTPMGRLGTPEDVGNVVTLFCSAQASWITGQVIYADGGASLMNPEVPTEIQIG
;
A
#
# COMPACT_ATOMS: atom_id res chain seq x y z
N MET A 1 7.28 -18.96 -8.12
CA MET A 1 6.03 -18.60 -8.85
C MET A 1 6.41 -17.63 -9.94
N SER A 2 5.97 -17.84 -11.18
CA SER A 2 6.24 -16.91 -12.27
C SER A 2 4.99 -16.12 -12.62
N LEU A 3 5.11 -14.80 -12.66
CA LEU A 3 4.09 -13.86 -13.14
C LEU A 3 4.54 -13.21 -14.48
N ASN A 4 5.38 -13.91 -15.23
CA ASN A 4 5.96 -13.42 -16.48
C ASN A 4 4.87 -12.91 -17.45
N GLY A 5 5.15 -11.79 -18.08
CA GLY A 5 4.24 -11.15 -19.04
C GLY A 5 3.11 -10.34 -18.43
N LYS A 6 3.00 -10.30 -17.10
CA LYS A 6 2.02 -9.47 -16.39
C LYS A 6 2.53 -8.05 -16.21
N HIS A 7 1.58 -7.11 -16.13
CA HIS A 7 1.84 -5.69 -15.94
C HIS A 7 1.19 -5.20 -14.64
N ALA A 8 1.93 -4.39 -13.87
CA ALA A 8 1.46 -3.78 -12.63
C ALA A 8 1.57 -2.26 -12.68
N LEU A 9 0.57 -1.56 -12.13
CA LEU A 9 0.67 -0.16 -11.76
C LEU A 9 0.68 -0.04 -10.24
N ILE A 10 1.70 0.65 -9.69
CA ILE A 10 1.86 0.86 -8.24
C ILE A 10 1.92 2.35 -7.96
N THR A 11 0.88 2.91 -7.29
CA THR A 11 0.93 4.30 -6.87
C THR A 11 1.88 4.46 -5.68
N GLY A 12 2.70 5.53 -5.71
CA GLY A 12 3.75 5.72 -4.69
C GLY A 12 4.84 4.64 -4.74
N GLY A 13 5.15 4.11 -5.95
CA GLY A 13 6.12 3.03 -6.15
C GLY A 13 7.59 3.45 -6.03
N SER A 14 7.88 4.74 -5.82
CA SER A 14 9.26 5.26 -5.85
C SER A 14 10.07 5.01 -4.57
N ARG A 15 9.42 4.75 -3.43
CA ARG A 15 10.08 4.55 -2.12
C ARG A 15 9.22 3.70 -1.18
N GLY A 16 9.77 3.33 -0.03
CA GLY A 16 9.08 2.62 1.05
C GLY A 16 8.36 1.36 0.58
N ILE A 17 7.17 1.12 1.10
CA ILE A 17 6.34 -0.06 0.81
C ILE A 17 6.08 -0.21 -0.69
N GLY A 18 5.72 0.88 -1.39
CA GLY A 18 5.47 0.83 -2.83
C GLY A 18 6.68 0.35 -3.65
N ARG A 19 7.89 0.80 -3.26
CA ARG A 19 9.13 0.30 -3.86
C ARG A 19 9.33 -1.20 -3.57
N GLY A 20 9.16 -1.63 -2.31
CA GLY A 20 9.27 -3.04 -1.94
C GLY A 20 8.34 -3.93 -2.78
N ILE A 21 7.08 -3.50 -2.96
CA ILE A 21 6.11 -4.18 -3.83
C ILE A 21 6.61 -4.23 -5.29
N ALA A 22 7.09 -3.11 -5.82
CA ALA A 22 7.61 -3.02 -7.19
C ALA A 22 8.75 -4.02 -7.43
N LEU A 23 9.70 -4.08 -6.50
CA LEU A 23 10.86 -4.96 -6.60
C LEU A 23 10.49 -6.45 -6.49
N LYS A 24 9.58 -6.82 -5.59
CA LYS A 24 9.14 -8.21 -5.43
C LYS A 24 8.30 -8.70 -6.61
N LEU A 25 7.46 -7.86 -7.19
CA LEU A 25 6.75 -8.16 -8.43
C LEU A 25 7.72 -8.31 -9.61
N ALA A 26 8.74 -7.45 -9.70
CA ALA A 26 9.78 -7.54 -10.73
C ALA A 26 10.58 -8.85 -10.65
N GLU A 27 10.94 -9.32 -9.45
CA GLU A 27 11.57 -10.64 -9.23
C GLU A 27 10.73 -11.81 -9.74
N SER A 28 9.41 -11.62 -9.86
CA SER A 28 8.47 -12.61 -10.39
C SER A 28 8.19 -12.42 -11.90
N GLY A 29 8.88 -11.47 -12.56
CA GLY A 29 8.79 -11.23 -14.01
C GLY A 29 7.69 -10.24 -14.41
N VAL A 30 7.11 -9.49 -13.46
CA VAL A 30 6.08 -8.48 -13.75
C VAL A 30 6.74 -7.19 -14.24
N LYS A 31 6.27 -6.63 -15.36
CA LYS A 31 6.61 -5.26 -15.76
C LYS A 31 5.88 -4.24 -14.89
N VAL A 32 6.58 -3.21 -14.40
CA VAL A 32 6.05 -2.31 -13.39
C VAL A 32 5.98 -0.87 -13.88
N ALA A 33 4.78 -0.28 -13.84
CA ALA A 33 4.62 1.17 -13.90
C ALA A 33 4.83 1.74 -12.49
N VAL A 34 5.96 2.40 -12.28
CA VAL A 34 6.35 3.03 -11.02
C VAL A 34 5.81 4.45 -11.01
N HIS A 35 4.74 4.67 -10.22
CA HIS A 35 4.19 6.00 -10.07
C HIS A 35 4.93 6.79 -8.98
N TYR A 36 5.14 8.07 -9.25
CA TYR A 36 5.68 9.06 -8.31
C TYR A 36 4.94 10.39 -8.43
N TYR A 37 5.05 11.24 -7.40
CA TYR A 37 4.52 12.60 -7.43
C TYR A 37 5.62 13.62 -7.78
N GLN A 38 6.60 13.84 -6.91
CA GLN A 38 7.64 14.85 -7.07
C GLN A 38 9.06 14.28 -7.16
N ASN A 39 9.32 13.15 -6.49
CA ASN A 39 10.68 12.61 -6.42
C ASN A 39 10.98 11.69 -7.60
N GLU A 40 11.28 12.29 -8.75
CA GLU A 40 11.65 11.56 -9.96
C GLU A 40 12.95 10.77 -9.80
N ALA A 41 13.91 11.29 -9.05
CA ALA A 41 15.19 10.61 -8.82
C ALA A 41 14.95 9.25 -8.11
N ALA A 42 14.19 9.22 -7.03
CA ALA A 42 13.83 7.97 -6.34
C ALA A 42 13.04 7.01 -7.25
N ALA A 43 12.19 7.53 -8.14
CA ALA A 43 11.47 6.70 -9.09
C ALA A 43 12.41 6.08 -10.13
N LYS A 44 13.38 6.84 -10.65
CA LYS A 44 14.43 6.35 -11.55
C LYS A 44 15.28 5.26 -10.88
N ASP A 45 15.65 5.45 -9.62
CA ASP A 45 16.39 4.44 -8.85
C ASP A 45 15.59 3.15 -8.69
N THR A 46 14.29 3.28 -8.37
CA THR A 46 13.40 2.10 -8.28
C THR A 46 13.31 1.38 -9.62
N LEU A 47 13.14 2.10 -10.72
CA LEU A 47 13.07 1.48 -12.06
C LEU A 47 14.40 0.82 -12.45
N ALA A 48 15.53 1.42 -12.09
CA ALA A 48 16.85 0.80 -12.31
C ALA A 48 16.97 -0.52 -11.53
N GLU A 49 16.50 -0.56 -10.29
CA GLU A 49 16.48 -1.79 -9.48
C GLU A 49 15.50 -2.85 -10.02
N VAL A 50 14.34 -2.45 -10.55
CA VAL A 50 13.42 -3.35 -11.28
C VAL A 50 14.14 -4.03 -12.44
N ARG A 51 14.91 -3.26 -13.23
CA ARG A 51 15.69 -3.78 -14.36
C ARG A 51 16.80 -4.73 -13.94
N LYS A 52 17.51 -4.43 -12.85
CA LYS A 52 18.53 -5.34 -12.27
C LYS A 52 17.97 -6.68 -11.83
N ARG A 53 16.68 -6.73 -11.48
CA ARG A 53 15.95 -7.98 -11.12
C ARG A 53 15.42 -8.74 -12.34
N GLY A 54 15.81 -8.34 -13.54
CA GLY A 54 15.47 -9.05 -14.79
C GLY A 54 14.08 -8.74 -15.35
N SER A 55 13.42 -7.70 -14.84
CA SER A 55 12.17 -7.19 -15.40
C SER A 55 12.40 -5.84 -16.10
N ASP A 56 11.32 -5.16 -16.47
CA ASP A 56 11.34 -3.81 -17.02
C ASP A 56 10.13 -3.03 -16.52
N GLY A 57 10.00 -1.78 -16.92
CA GLY A 57 8.90 -0.94 -16.53
C GLY A 57 8.99 0.48 -17.08
N MET A 58 8.11 1.30 -16.58
CA MET A 58 8.03 2.72 -16.94
C MET A 58 7.85 3.58 -15.69
N LEU A 59 8.11 4.87 -15.84
CA LEU A 59 7.77 5.89 -14.86
C LEU A 59 6.49 6.60 -15.27
N VAL A 60 5.65 6.89 -14.29
CA VAL A 60 4.47 7.72 -14.50
C VAL A 60 4.30 8.70 -13.34
N GLN A 61 4.13 9.98 -13.68
CA GLN A 61 3.93 11.05 -12.71
C GLN A 61 2.45 11.42 -12.60
N ALA A 62 1.95 11.59 -11.38
CA ALA A 62 0.63 12.14 -11.10
C ALA A 62 0.54 12.64 -9.65
N ASP A 63 -0.37 13.58 -9.39
CA ASP A 63 -0.85 13.90 -8.06
C ASP A 63 -2.15 13.11 -7.79
N VAL A 64 -2.12 12.17 -6.86
CA VAL A 64 -3.28 11.34 -6.51
C VAL A 64 -4.41 12.13 -5.83
N LEU A 65 -4.16 13.35 -5.38
CA LEU A 65 -5.20 14.28 -4.90
C LEU A 65 -6.07 14.79 -6.04
N ARG A 66 -5.62 14.67 -7.28
CA ARG A 66 -6.27 15.22 -8.47
C ARG A 66 -6.83 14.13 -9.36
N PRO A 67 -8.16 13.90 -9.37
CA PRO A 67 -8.79 12.87 -10.20
C PRO A 67 -8.38 12.90 -11.68
N ALA A 68 -8.25 14.09 -12.26
CA ALA A 68 -7.84 14.24 -13.67
C ALA A 68 -6.40 13.74 -13.93
N GLU A 69 -5.50 13.89 -12.95
CA GLU A 69 -4.13 13.37 -13.08
C GLU A 69 -4.11 11.85 -12.92
N ILE A 70 -4.96 11.28 -12.05
CA ILE A 70 -5.15 9.82 -11.98
C ILE A 70 -5.62 9.29 -13.33
N THR A 71 -6.63 9.89 -13.94
CA THR A 71 -7.10 9.50 -15.28
C THR A 71 -5.98 9.57 -16.33
N ASN A 72 -5.19 10.64 -16.33
CA ASN A 72 -4.06 10.79 -17.26
C ASN A 72 -2.95 9.75 -17.00
N MET A 73 -2.69 9.41 -15.75
CA MET A 73 -1.77 8.33 -15.37
C MET A 73 -2.20 6.99 -16.00
N PHE A 74 -3.47 6.62 -15.88
CA PHE A 74 -3.98 5.38 -16.48
C PHE A 74 -3.94 5.40 -18.01
N ARG A 75 -4.23 6.54 -18.65
CA ARG A 75 -4.08 6.69 -20.11
C ARG A 75 -2.63 6.48 -20.55
N LYS A 76 -1.66 7.01 -19.81
CA LYS A 76 -0.23 6.82 -20.09
C LYS A 76 0.16 5.35 -19.96
N VAL A 77 -0.28 4.68 -18.89
CA VAL A 77 -0.05 3.24 -18.68
C VAL A 77 -0.70 2.43 -19.79
N GLN A 78 -1.91 2.77 -20.21
CA GLN A 78 -2.59 2.13 -21.35
C GLN A 78 -1.79 2.25 -22.65
N SER A 79 -1.28 3.45 -22.93
CA SER A 79 -0.46 3.69 -24.14
C SER A 79 0.79 2.81 -24.19
N ASP A 80 1.43 2.57 -23.05
CA ASP A 80 2.72 1.90 -22.97
C ASP A 80 2.59 0.37 -22.73
N PHE A 81 1.61 -0.06 -21.92
CA PHE A 81 1.41 -1.47 -21.56
C PHE A 81 0.20 -2.12 -22.24
N GLY A 82 -0.75 -1.32 -22.73
CA GLY A 82 -2.03 -1.80 -23.25
C GLY A 82 -2.99 -2.22 -22.15
N THR A 83 -2.67 -3.29 -21.44
CA THR A 83 -3.45 -3.83 -20.31
C THR A 83 -2.62 -3.88 -19.05
N ILE A 84 -3.30 -3.96 -17.91
CA ILE A 84 -2.68 -4.25 -16.60
C ILE A 84 -3.32 -5.50 -15.99
N ASP A 85 -2.55 -6.23 -15.20
CA ASP A 85 -3.01 -7.38 -14.43
C ASP A 85 -3.15 -7.05 -12.95
N ILE A 86 -2.34 -6.09 -12.48
CA ILE A 86 -2.21 -5.76 -11.07
C ILE A 86 -2.28 -4.25 -10.89
N PHE A 87 -3.18 -3.79 -10.03
CA PHE A 87 -3.23 -2.41 -9.56
C PHE A 87 -3.01 -2.35 -8.05
N VAL A 88 -2.04 -1.54 -7.60
CA VAL A 88 -1.74 -1.32 -6.18
C VAL A 88 -1.91 0.15 -5.84
N SER A 89 -2.92 0.47 -5.02
CA SER A 89 -3.13 1.79 -4.44
C SER A 89 -2.35 1.90 -3.14
N ASN A 90 -1.21 2.60 -3.18
CA ASN A 90 -0.30 2.73 -2.05
C ASN A 90 0.07 4.19 -1.74
N ALA A 91 -0.02 5.11 -2.72
CA ALA A 91 0.34 6.51 -2.50
C ALA A 91 -0.37 7.14 -1.30
N ARG A 92 0.32 8.00 -0.58
CA ARG A 92 -0.18 8.80 0.54
C ARG A 92 0.43 10.21 0.52
N PRO A 93 -0.17 11.20 1.16
CA PRO A 93 0.42 12.53 1.33
C PRO A 93 1.64 12.46 2.27
N GLU A 94 2.40 13.52 2.32
CA GLU A 94 3.48 13.66 3.30
C GLU A 94 2.92 13.77 4.73
N ILE A 95 3.69 13.34 5.73
CA ILE A 95 3.20 13.24 7.12
C ILE A 95 2.68 14.57 7.67
N PRO A 96 3.36 15.72 7.48
CA PRO A 96 2.88 16.99 8.01
C PRO A 96 1.49 17.41 7.51
N GLU A 97 1.07 16.89 6.35
CA GLU A 97 -0.22 17.23 5.73
C GLU A 97 -1.43 16.61 6.43
N PHE A 98 -1.24 15.55 7.22
CA PHE A 98 -2.34 14.83 7.87
C PHE A 98 -2.10 14.44 9.33
N PHE A 99 -0.89 14.64 9.86
CA PHE A 99 -0.53 14.20 11.21
C PHE A 99 -0.98 15.24 12.24
N GLN A 100 -2.25 15.13 12.68
CA GLN A 100 -2.89 16.06 13.62
C GLN A 100 -3.95 15.33 14.45
N GLY A 101 -4.10 15.73 15.71
CA GLY A 101 -5.08 15.16 16.62
C GLY A 101 -6.53 15.52 16.27
N PRO A 102 -7.52 14.78 16.80
CA PRO A 102 -8.93 14.94 16.42
C PRO A 102 -9.54 16.29 16.81
N LEU A 103 -8.98 17.00 17.77
CA LEU A 103 -9.48 18.32 18.19
C LEU A 103 -8.89 19.45 17.37
N ASP A 104 -7.78 19.22 16.65
CA ASP A 104 -6.99 20.25 15.98
C ASP A 104 -6.89 20.04 14.48
N ILE A 105 -7.36 18.90 13.93
CA ILE A 105 -7.32 18.64 12.49
C ILE A 105 -8.16 19.64 11.73
N THR A 106 -7.56 20.30 10.75
CA THR A 106 -8.28 21.20 9.86
C THR A 106 -9.07 20.44 8.80
N LEU A 107 -10.12 21.06 8.24
CA LEU A 107 -10.87 20.47 7.13
C LEU A 107 -9.99 20.20 5.91
N ALA A 108 -9.01 21.09 5.62
CA ALA A 108 -8.07 20.88 4.52
C ALA A 108 -7.21 19.61 4.72
N GLN A 109 -6.72 19.37 5.94
CA GLN A 109 -5.98 18.12 6.27
C GLN A 109 -6.87 16.89 6.20
N TRP A 110 -8.11 17.01 6.69
CA TRP A 110 -9.12 15.96 6.56
C TRP A 110 -9.41 15.62 5.09
N ASP A 111 -9.69 16.62 4.28
CA ASP A 111 -9.96 16.45 2.85
C ASP A 111 -8.77 15.84 2.13
N ALA A 112 -7.54 16.28 2.41
CA ALA A 112 -6.31 15.70 1.82
C ALA A 112 -6.15 14.22 2.18
N ALA A 113 -6.47 13.81 3.41
CA ALA A 113 -6.44 12.41 3.82
C ALA A 113 -7.47 11.59 3.03
N PHE A 114 -8.72 12.04 2.95
CA PHE A 114 -9.77 11.33 2.21
C PHE A 114 -9.54 11.32 0.70
N ASP A 115 -9.10 12.44 0.14
CA ASP A 115 -8.83 12.57 -1.28
C ASP A 115 -7.68 11.67 -1.73
N SER A 116 -6.61 11.58 -0.94
CA SER A 116 -5.45 10.74 -1.27
C SER A 116 -5.69 9.24 -1.03
N GLN A 117 -6.64 8.86 -0.18
CA GLN A 117 -6.88 7.47 0.18
C GLN A 117 -8.18 6.95 -0.42
N ALA A 118 -9.33 7.24 0.16
CA ALA A 118 -10.61 6.69 -0.26
C ALA A 118 -11.01 7.16 -1.67
N LYS A 119 -10.90 8.46 -1.95
CA LYS A 119 -11.23 9.01 -3.27
C LYS A 119 -10.24 8.54 -4.34
N ALA A 120 -8.94 8.61 -4.08
CA ALA A 120 -7.92 8.14 -5.03
C ALA A 120 -8.08 6.65 -5.34
N PHE A 121 -8.41 5.82 -4.35
CA PHE A 121 -8.70 4.41 -4.57
C PHE A 121 -9.96 4.21 -5.42
N LEU A 122 -11.06 4.91 -5.10
CA LEU A 122 -12.30 4.85 -5.89
C LEU A 122 -12.05 5.21 -7.36
N VAL A 123 -11.38 6.35 -7.61
CA VAL A 123 -11.05 6.80 -8.97
C VAL A 123 -10.09 5.83 -9.64
N GLY A 124 -9.02 5.44 -8.94
CA GLY A 124 -8.00 4.53 -9.45
C GLY A 124 -8.57 3.18 -9.88
N VAL A 125 -9.46 2.56 -9.09
CA VAL A 125 -10.10 1.29 -9.49
C VAL A 125 -11.01 1.51 -10.70
N ARG A 126 -11.78 2.58 -10.76
CA ARG A 126 -12.65 2.88 -11.91
C ARG A 126 -11.86 3.06 -13.20
N GLU A 127 -10.73 3.76 -13.15
CA GLU A 127 -9.83 3.93 -14.30
C GLU A 127 -9.09 2.62 -14.65
N ALA A 128 -8.81 1.78 -13.66
CA ALA A 128 -8.18 0.47 -13.87
C ALA A 128 -9.12 -0.53 -14.55
N ILE A 129 -10.43 -0.53 -14.25
CA ILE A 129 -11.40 -1.52 -14.73
C ILE A 129 -11.33 -1.80 -16.25
N PRO A 130 -11.30 -0.79 -17.14
CA PRO A 130 -11.21 -1.03 -18.59
C PRO A 130 -9.87 -1.60 -19.04
N LEU A 131 -8.81 -1.48 -18.23
CA LEU A 131 -7.45 -1.94 -18.53
C LEU A 131 -7.13 -3.27 -17.87
N LEU A 132 -7.84 -3.61 -16.78
CA LEU A 132 -7.61 -4.86 -16.04
C LEU A 132 -8.03 -6.06 -16.87
N ALA A 133 -7.10 -7.00 -17.02
CA ALA A 133 -7.40 -8.33 -17.55
C ALA A 133 -8.35 -9.09 -16.60
N ASP A 134 -9.13 -10.02 -17.15
CA ASP A 134 -9.90 -10.96 -16.33
C ASP A 134 -8.95 -11.81 -15.47
N GLY A 135 -9.35 -12.06 -14.24
CA GLY A 135 -8.47 -12.65 -13.23
C GLY A 135 -7.42 -11.69 -12.65
N GLY A 136 -7.56 -10.39 -12.90
CA GLY A 136 -6.67 -9.34 -12.37
C GLY A 136 -6.67 -9.23 -10.84
N ARG A 137 -5.77 -8.43 -10.31
CA ARG A 137 -5.56 -8.24 -8.86
C ARG A 137 -5.56 -6.75 -8.53
N VAL A 138 -6.35 -6.36 -7.55
CA VAL A 138 -6.36 -4.99 -7.01
C VAL A 138 -6.01 -5.04 -5.53
N PHE A 139 -5.05 -4.21 -5.14
CA PHE A 139 -4.64 -4.07 -3.75
C PHE A 139 -4.74 -2.63 -3.29
N ALA A 140 -5.16 -2.45 -2.04
CA ALA A 140 -5.02 -1.20 -1.32
C ALA A 140 -4.07 -1.40 -0.14
N ILE A 141 -3.13 -0.49 0.09
CA ILE A 141 -2.34 -0.50 1.30
C ILE A 141 -3.09 0.30 2.36
N THR A 142 -3.47 -0.37 3.43
CA THR A 142 -4.20 0.23 4.56
C THR A 142 -3.35 0.29 5.82
N TYR A 143 -3.94 0.71 6.92
CA TYR A 143 -3.44 0.58 8.27
C TYR A 143 -4.64 0.27 9.17
N ALA A 144 -5.00 -1.00 9.26
CA ALA A 144 -6.23 -1.45 9.89
C ALA A 144 -6.29 -1.14 11.39
N GLU A 145 -5.15 -1.16 12.09
CA GLU A 145 -5.11 -0.73 13.49
C GLU A 145 -5.51 0.74 13.64
N GLY A 146 -4.99 1.62 12.79
CA GLY A 146 -5.38 3.04 12.78
C GLY A 146 -6.83 3.26 12.37
N SER A 147 -7.44 2.35 11.60
CA SER A 147 -8.84 2.44 11.18
C SER A 147 -9.82 1.87 12.22
N ARG A 148 -9.36 1.06 13.17
CA ARG A 148 -10.19 0.37 14.17
C ARG A 148 -10.07 0.96 15.56
N THR A 149 -8.87 1.44 15.94
CA THR A 149 -8.58 1.98 17.26
C THR A 149 -8.28 3.48 17.17
N GLY A 150 -8.68 4.24 18.14
CA GLY A 150 -8.30 5.66 18.25
C GLY A 150 -6.96 5.88 18.97
N GLY A 151 -6.15 4.85 19.18
CA GLY A 151 -4.95 4.93 20.00
C GLY A 151 -3.88 5.88 19.47
N LEU A 152 -3.65 5.91 18.17
CA LEU A 152 -2.73 6.86 17.54
C LEU A 152 -3.48 8.14 17.17
N GLN A 153 -3.67 9.02 18.14
CA GLN A 153 -4.50 10.25 18.01
C GLN A 153 -4.13 11.14 16.81
N PRO A 154 -2.84 11.43 16.50
CA PRO A 154 -2.48 12.25 15.35
C PRO A 154 -2.78 11.60 13.99
N TRP A 155 -3.32 10.39 13.98
CA TRP A 155 -3.65 9.64 12.76
C TRP A 155 -5.13 9.74 12.36
N VAL A 156 -5.93 10.58 13.03
CA VAL A 156 -7.39 10.60 12.87
C VAL A 156 -7.86 10.74 11.41
N GLY A 157 -7.26 11.65 10.64
CA GLY A 157 -7.61 11.83 9.21
C GLY A 157 -7.31 10.57 8.38
N MET A 158 -6.10 10.05 8.52
CA MET A 158 -5.68 8.83 7.80
C MET A 158 -6.44 7.59 8.29
N GLY A 159 -6.62 7.41 9.60
CA GLY A 159 -7.34 6.27 10.15
C GLY A 159 -8.77 6.21 9.61
N SER A 160 -9.48 7.34 9.63
CA SER A 160 -10.83 7.45 9.09
C SER A 160 -10.87 7.21 7.58
N ALA A 161 -9.94 7.78 6.82
CA ALA A 161 -9.85 7.58 5.37
C ALA A 161 -9.50 6.12 5.01
N LYS A 162 -8.67 5.44 5.80
CA LYS A 162 -8.36 4.01 5.64
C LYS A 162 -9.58 3.12 5.96
N ALA A 163 -10.38 3.46 6.96
CA ALA A 163 -11.65 2.75 7.21
C ALA A 163 -12.61 2.84 6.01
N ALA A 164 -12.73 4.04 5.41
CA ALA A 164 -13.51 4.23 4.19
C ALA A 164 -12.93 3.43 3.00
N LEU A 165 -11.62 3.43 2.83
CA LEU A 165 -10.92 2.64 1.80
C LEU A 165 -11.17 1.13 1.98
N GLU A 166 -11.10 0.59 3.21
CA GLU A 166 -11.39 -0.81 3.51
C GLU A 166 -12.85 -1.18 3.21
N SER A 167 -13.77 -0.25 3.39
CA SER A 167 -15.15 -0.42 2.95
C SER A 167 -15.25 -0.52 1.42
N LEU A 168 -14.58 0.37 0.67
CA LEU A 168 -14.54 0.33 -0.80
C LEU A 168 -13.93 -0.97 -1.33
N VAL A 169 -12.91 -1.53 -0.66
CA VAL A 169 -12.33 -2.84 -1.01
C VAL A 169 -13.42 -3.91 -1.08
N ARG A 170 -14.32 -3.97 -0.10
CA ARG A 170 -15.44 -4.95 -0.07
C ARG A 170 -16.45 -4.73 -1.18
N TYR A 171 -16.81 -3.47 -1.46
CA TYR A 171 -17.74 -3.15 -2.56
C TYR A 171 -17.16 -3.52 -3.93
N PHE A 172 -15.89 -3.19 -4.18
CA PHE A 172 -15.24 -3.54 -5.44
C PHE A 172 -14.97 -5.04 -5.57
N ALA A 173 -14.69 -5.74 -4.47
CA ALA A 173 -14.55 -7.20 -4.46
C ALA A 173 -15.81 -7.89 -5.02
N VAL A 174 -16.99 -7.46 -4.56
CA VAL A 174 -18.27 -7.97 -5.05
C VAL A 174 -18.51 -7.56 -6.51
N ALA A 175 -18.30 -6.29 -6.84
CA ALA A 175 -18.58 -5.75 -8.17
C ALA A 175 -17.74 -6.40 -9.29
N LEU A 176 -16.49 -6.80 -8.98
CA LEU A 176 -15.53 -7.32 -9.95
C LEU A 176 -15.42 -8.85 -9.95
N ALA A 177 -16.10 -9.54 -9.01
CA ALA A 177 -16.00 -10.99 -8.82
C ALA A 177 -16.31 -11.81 -10.08
N LYS A 178 -17.31 -11.39 -10.89
CA LYS A 178 -17.68 -12.08 -12.13
C LYS A 178 -16.57 -12.12 -13.19
N ARG A 179 -15.63 -11.18 -13.12
CA ARG A 179 -14.43 -11.15 -13.96
C ARG A 179 -13.25 -11.92 -13.35
N GLY A 180 -13.44 -12.60 -12.21
CA GLY A 180 -12.37 -13.25 -11.47
C GLY A 180 -11.34 -12.27 -10.88
N ILE A 181 -11.62 -10.98 -10.87
CA ILE A 181 -10.74 -9.95 -10.29
C ILE A 181 -10.91 -9.96 -8.78
N THR A 182 -9.81 -10.12 -8.06
CA THR A 182 -9.83 -10.00 -6.59
C THR A 182 -9.41 -8.61 -6.15
N VAL A 183 -10.07 -8.11 -5.09
CA VAL A 183 -9.78 -6.81 -4.49
C VAL A 183 -9.55 -7.01 -3.01
N ASN A 184 -8.34 -6.77 -2.52
CA ASN A 184 -7.97 -6.95 -1.12
C ASN A 184 -7.19 -5.75 -0.59
N ALA A 185 -7.22 -5.54 0.73
CA ALA A 185 -6.35 -4.61 1.42
C ALA A 185 -5.23 -5.37 2.13
N ILE A 186 -4.02 -4.81 2.10
CA ILE A 186 -2.90 -5.25 2.93
C ILE A 186 -2.69 -4.22 4.02
N SER A 187 -2.67 -4.67 5.28
CA SER A 187 -2.39 -3.85 6.45
C SER A 187 -0.99 -4.20 6.98
N PRO A 188 0.04 -3.44 6.61
CA PRO A 188 1.35 -3.60 7.22
C PRO A 188 1.33 -3.22 8.70
N GLY A 189 2.20 -3.83 9.49
CA GLY A 189 2.63 -3.29 10.77
C GLY A 189 3.65 -2.15 10.59
N TRP A 190 4.33 -1.78 11.67
CA TRP A 190 5.48 -0.88 11.57
C TRP A 190 6.56 -1.49 10.68
N THR A 191 7.03 -0.70 9.73
CA THR A 191 8.03 -1.12 8.75
C THR A 191 9.26 -0.20 8.76
N GLU A 192 10.43 -0.76 8.45
CA GLU A 192 11.67 -0.04 8.16
C GLU A 192 11.54 0.71 6.84
N ASP A 193 10.80 1.79 6.83
CA ASP A 193 10.47 2.53 5.61
C ASP A 193 10.56 4.05 5.76
N SER A 194 10.06 4.74 4.75
CA SER A 194 10.06 6.19 4.68
C SER A 194 9.25 6.88 5.78
N VAL A 195 8.29 6.20 6.43
CA VAL A 195 7.53 6.77 7.55
C VAL A 195 8.39 6.81 8.80
N LEU A 196 8.96 5.66 9.17
CA LEU A 196 9.85 5.57 10.33
C LEU A 196 11.01 6.58 10.22
N ASN A 197 11.61 6.66 9.03
CA ASN A 197 12.75 7.54 8.77
C ASN A 197 12.43 9.05 8.83
N THR A 198 11.16 9.44 8.91
CA THR A 198 10.77 10.85 9.12
C THR A 198 10.65 11.24 10.58
N LEU A 199 10.70 10.28 11.50
CA LEU A 199 10.64 10.52 12.94
C LEU A 199 12.02 10.93 13.47
N PRO A 200 12.11 11.63 14.62
CA PRO A 200 13.38 11.85 15.33
C PRO A 200 14.07 10.53 15.65
N THR A 201 15.41 10.53 15.66
CA THR A 201 16.23 9.32 15.86
C THR A 201 15.85 8.57 17.14
N GLU A 202 15.63 9.30 18.23
CA GLU A 202 15.24 8.72 19.52
C GLU A 202 13.88 7.99 19.43
N ALA A 203 12.95 8.54 18.67
CA ALA A 203 11.65 7.90 18.45
C ALA A 203 11.79 6.64 17.58
N GLN A 204 12.67 6.67 16.56
CA GLN A 204 12.95 5.49 15.72
C GLN A 204 13.55 4.36 16.58
N GLU A 205 14.53 4.67 17.43
CA GLU A 205 15.16 3.69 18.33
C GLU A 205 14.17 3.13 19.34
N LEU A 206 13.33 4.00 19.93
CA LEU A 206 12.29 3.57 20.86
C LEU A 206 11.31 2.58 20.20
N ILE A 207 10.87 2.88 19.00
CA ILE A 207 9.96 2.02 18.22
C ILE A 207 10.62 0.66 17.92
N ARG A 208 11.88 0.65 17.41
CA ARG A 208 12.61 -0.60 17.16
C ARG A 208 12.74 -1.45 18.40
N ASN A 209 13.28 -0.87 19.48
CA ASN A 209 13.48 -1.57 20.74
C ASN A 209 12.17 -2.15 21.31
N TRP A 210 11.06 -1.44 21.16
CA TRP A 210 9.77 -1.91 21.64
C TRP A 210 9.27 -3.12 20.87
N HIS A 211 9.38 -3.08 19.55
CA HIS A 211 9.01 -4.21 18.69
C HIS A 211 9.93 -5.41 18.88
N GLU A 212 11.26 -5.19 19.03
CA GLU A 212 12.24 -6.25 19.30
C GLU A 212 12.01 -6.94 20.64
N ARG A 213 11.50 -6.22 21.64
CA ARG A 213 11.14 -6.75 22.97
C ARG A 213 9.81 -7.49 23.01
N GLY A 214 9.20 -7.77 21.87
CA GLY A 214 8.03 -8.64 21.75
C GLY A 214 6.71 -7.94 21.47
N TRP A 215 6.66 -6.61 21.31
CA TRP A 215 5.43 -5.96 20.82
C TRP A 215 5.05 -6.46 19.42
N THR A 216 6.01 -6.76 18.58
CA THR A 216 5.81 -7.66 17.46
C THR A 216 6.25 -9.05 17.87
N PRO A 217 5.37 -10.07 17.92
CA PRO A 217 5.74 -11.44 18.29
C PRO A 217 6.90 -12.04 17.47
N MET A 218 7.05 -11.61 16.20
CA MET A 218 8.19 -12.00 15.37
C MET A 218 9.51 -11.27 15.70
N GLY A 219 9.54 -10.40 16.72
CA GLY A 219 10.75 -9.78 17.29
C GLY A 219 11.45 -8.77 16.37
N ARG A 220 10.75 -8.19 15.40
CA ARG A 220 11.31 -7.17 14.49
C ARG A 220 10.24 -6.29 13.88
N LEU A 221 10.64 -5.17 13.33
CA LEU A 221 9.82 -4.42 12.38
C LEU A 221 9.69 -5.19 11.06
N GLY A 222 8.62 -4.93 10.31
CA GLY A 222 8.50 -5.37 8.93
C GLY A 222 9.45 -4.62 8.02
N THR A 223 9.62 -5.12 6.80
CA THR A 223 10.33 -4.44 5.72
C THR A 223 9.36 -4.16 4.56
N PRO A 224 9.69 -3.21 3.66
CA PRO A 224 8.93 -3.04 2.42
C PRO A 224 8.81 -4.32 1.61
N GLU A 225 9.83 -5.17 1.62
CA GLU A 225 9.87 -6.46 0.95
C GLU A 225 8.91 -7.48 1.58
N ASP A 226 8.70 -7.47 2.91
CA ASP A 226 7.69 -8.32 3.55
C ASP A 226 6.30 -8.05 2.97
N VAL A 227 5.94 -6.76 2.81
CA VAL A 227 4.68 -6.37 2.17
C VAL A 227 4.65 -6.76 0.70
N GLY A 228 5.76 -6.57 -0.01
CA GLY A 228 5.92 -6.99 -1.40
C GLY A 228 5.74 -8.49 -1.59
N ASN A 229 6.25 -9.32 -0.68
CA ASN A 229 6.07 -10.77 -0.67
C ASN A 229 4.59 -11.14 -0.54
N VAL A 230 3.84 -10.49 0.38
CA VAL A 230 2.40 -10.72 0.55
C VAL A 230 1.64 -10.37 -0.73
N VAL A 231 1.88 -9.18 -1.31
CA VAL A 231 1.25 -8.79 -2.58
C VAL A 231 1.54 -9.80 -3.69
N THR A 232 2.81 -10.21 -3.83
CA THR A 232 3.22 -11.19 -4.86
C THR A 232 2.54 -12.54 -4.66
N LEU A 233 2.45 -13.04 -3.41
CA LEU A 233 1.75 -14.26 -3.06
C LEU A 233 0.27 -14.20 -3.48
N PHE A 234 -0.40 -13.09 -3.20
CA PHE A 234 -1.80 -12.90 -3.55
C PHE A 234 -2.05 -12.64 -5.05
N CYS A 235 -1.00 -12.36 -5.83
CA CYS A 235 -1.08 -12.36 -7.29
C CYS A 235 -1.15 -13.76 -7.89
N SER A 236 -0.91 -14.80 -7.11
CA SER A 236 -0.95 -16.19 -7.59
C SER A 236 -2.35 -16.70 -7.89
N ALA A 237 -2.41 -17.77 -8.70
CA ALA A 237 -3.66 -18.49 -8.94
C ALA A 237 -4.22 -19.13 -7.67
N GLN A 238 -3.35 -19.54 -6.73
CA GLN A 238 -3.74 -20.16 -5.47
C GLN A 238 -4.53 -19.22 -4.55
N ALA A 239 -4.34 -17.89 -4.69
CA ALA A 239 -5.06 -16.88 -3.94
C ALA A 239 -6.35 -16.39 -4.64
N SER A 240 -6.76 -17.00 -5.75
CA SER A 240 -7.90 -16.55 -6.57
C SER A 240 -9.27 -16.60 -5.88
N TRP A 241 -9.38 -17.33 -4.76
CA TRP A 241 -10.60 -17.43 -3.96
C TRP A 241 -10.64 -16.46 -2.78
N ILE A 242 -9.64 -15.56 -2.65
CA ILE A 242 -9.54 -14.60 -1.55
C ILE A 242 -9.81 -13.20 -2.11
N THR A 243 -10.95 -12.62 -1.73
CA THR A 243 -11.35 -11.27 -2.13
C THR A 243 -12.14 -10.56 -1.03
N GLY A 244 -12.07 -9.24 -0.98
CA GLY A 244 -12.76 -8.40 0.01
C GLY A 244 -12.13 -8.42 1.41
N GLN A 245 -10.91 -8.95 1.54
CA GLN A 245 -10.26 -9.13 2.83
C GLN A 245 -9.29 -7.99 3.17
N VAL A 246 -9.11 -7.77 4.47
CA VAL A 246 -8.00 -7.00 5.03
C VAL A 246 -7.00 -8.00 5.62
N ILE A 247 -5.83 -8.07 5.02
CA ILE A 247 -4.79 -9.05 5.36
C ILE A 247 -3.71 -8.33 6.15
N TYR A 248 -3.48 -8.79 7.37
CA TYR A 248 -2.44 -8.25 8.24
C TYR A 248 -1.09 -8.82 7.85
N ALA A 249 -0.12 -7.95 7.61
CA ALA A 249 1.28 -8.25 7.34
C ALA A 249 2.14 -7.51 8.39
N ASP A 250 2.01 -7.89 9.64
CA ASP A 250 2.44 -7.12 10.81
C ASP A 250 3.26 -7.92 11.85
N GLY A 251 3.64 -9.15 11.51
CA GLY A 251 4.39 -10.02 12.42
C GLY A 251 3.63 -10.40 13.70
N GLY A 252 2.28 -10.27 13.68
CA GLY A 252 1.40 -10.60 14.81
C GLY A 252 1.17 -9.43 15.77
N ALA A 253 1.68 -8.22 15.47
CA ALA A 253 1.55 -7.07 16.39
C ALA A 253 0.08 -6.72 16.70
N SER A 254 -0.83 -6.84 15.74
CA SER A 254 -2.26 -6.57 15.93
C SER A 254 -2.99 -7.57 16.85
N LEU A 255 -2.35 -8.67 17.22
CA LEU A 255 -2.91 -9.68 18.12
C LEU A 255 -2.51 -9.44 19.58
N MET A 256 -1.55 -8.55 19.82
CA MET A 256 -1.06 -8.27 21.17
C MET A 256 -2.11 -7.52 21.99
N ASN A 257 -2.29 -7.96 23.22
CA ASN A 257 -3.19 -7.30 24.18
C ASN A 257 -2.47 -6.13 24.85
N PRO A 258 -2.93 -4.88 24.69
CA PRO A 258 -2.26 -3.73 25.30
C PRO A 258 -2.38 -3.66 26.85
N GLU A 259 -3.25 -4.48 27.43
CA GLU A 259 -3.46 -4.52 28.89
C GLU A 259 -2.51 -5.48 29.62
N VAL A 260 -1.73 -6.27 28.88
CA VAL A 260 -0.88 -7.32 29.44
C VAL A 260 0.57 -7.10 29.01
N PRO A 261 1.56 -7.15 29.94
CA PRO A 261 2.98 -7.06 29.57
C PRO A 261 3.39 -8.10 28.54
N THR A 262 4.25 -7.71 27.59
CA THR A 262 4.66 -8.58 26.46
C THR A 262 5.30 -9.88 26.94
N GLU A 263 6.08 -9.83 28.03
CA GLU A 263 6.77 -10.96 28.64
C GLU A 263 5.81 -12.06 29.13
N ILE A 264 4.56 -11.70 29.45
CA ILE A 264 3.52 -12.66 29.86
C ILE A 264 2.79 -13.24 28.67
N GLN A 265 2.69 -12.48 27.56
CA GLN A 265 1.92 -12.88 26.38
C GLN A 265 2.66 -13.86 25.48
N ILE A 266 3.96 -13.72 25.35
CA ILE A 266 4.76 -14.49 24.38
C ILE A 266 5.67 -15.55 25.01
N GLY A 267 5.71 -15.64 26.34
CA GLY A 267 6.42 -16.70 27.11
C GLY A 267 7.90 -16.44 27.28
#